data_6203e7d46fa69886db7c0248561001e2
#
_entry.id   6203e7d46fa69886db7c0248561001e2
#
_cell.length_a   1.000
_cell.length_b   1.000
_cell.length_c   1.000
_cell.angle_alpha   90.00
_cell.angle_beta   90.00
_cell.angle_gamma   90.00
#
_symmetry.space_group_name_H-M   'P 1'
#
loop_
_entity.id
_entity.type
_entity.pdbx_description
1 polymer ?
#
loop_
_entity_poly.entity_id
_entity_poly.type
_entity_poly.pdbx_seq_one_letter_code
_entity_poly.pdbx_strand_id
1 'polypeptide(L)'
;MKNILILIITCFVLQCASLYAQTNRISDHNSIGWYNYFGTFKLSEHFGVHTEYQWRRDSYITDWQQSLLRVGINYSLNPRVLFRAGYAWVATFPYGDIPLNGFGKDFTEHRFFEMVQLSHKEGIVDISHRFMVEQRFVGKYNSLLSEKEDEYPLLNRMRYMIRLQAPLQGNEIKDNTPYIALYDELFMGFGENVNANIFDQNRVGVLLGYRFSPLLRIEGGYLSQIVQFGRQIGGKNVIQYNNGIILNANISIDLTSQ
;
A
#
# COMPACT_ATOMS: atom_id res chain seq x y z
N MET A 1 2.03 1.56 31.27
CA MET A 1 0.78 1.11 30.58
C MET A 1 -0.33 2.17 30.57
N LYS A 2 -0.74 2.76 31.70
CA LYS A 2 -1.79 3.82 31.74
C LYS A 2 -1.50 5.01 30.82
N ASN A 3 -0.26 5.51 30.79
CA ASN A 3 0.11 6.70 30.01
C ASN A 3 0.12 6.45 28.50
N ILE A 4 0.44 5.23 28.05
CA ILE A 4 0.41 4.83 26.63
C ILE A 4 -1.05 4.71 26.16
N LEU A 5 -1.94 4.17 26.97
CA LEU A 5 -3.36 4.06 26.65
C LEU A 5 -4.01 5.46 26.53
N ILE A 6 -3.65 6.39 27.40
CA ILE A 6 -4.12 7.78 27.34
C ILE A 6 -3.61 8.47 26.08
N LEU A 7 -2.36 8.27 25.69
CA LEU A 7 -1.78 8.84 24.46
C LEU A 7 -2.50 8.32 23.21
N ILE A 8 -2.79 7.01 23.14
CA ILE A 8 -3.53 6.38 22.02
C ILE A 8 -4.97 6.93 21.96
N ILE A 9 -5.66 7.05 23.08
CA ILE A 9 -7.00 7.59 23.13
C ILE A 9 -7.01 9.08 22.73
N THR A 10 -6.02 9.85 23.16
CA THR A 10 -5.90 11.28 22.80
C THR A 10 -5.63 11.47 21.30
N CYS A 11 -4.79 10.66 20.70
CA CYS A 11 -4.58 10.66 19.25
C CYS A 11 -5.86 10.28 18.47
N PHE A 12 -6.63 9.33 18.98
CA PHE A 12 -7.89 8.91 18.34
C PHE A 12 -8.97 10.01 18.42
N VAL A 13 -9.06 10.72 19.55
CA VAL A 13 -10.00 11.82 19.75
C VAL A 13 -9.64 13.06 18.91
N LEU A 14 -8.35 13.34 18.70
CA LEU A 14 -7.89 14.43 17.84
C LEU A 14 -8.21 14.20 16.35
N GLN A 15 -8.28 12.95 15.90
CA GLN A 15 -8.71 12.63 14.53
C GLN A 15 -10.22 12.87 14.31
N CYS A 16 -11.06 12.72 15.33
CA CYS A 16 -12.50 12.97 15.22
C CYS A 16 -12.85 14.46 15.12
N ALA A 17 -12.01 15.37 15.61
CA ALA A 17 -12.26 16.82 15.60
C ALA A 17 -12.07 17.49 14.22
N SER A 18 -11.42 16.80 13.25
CA SER A 18 -11.11 17.36 11.93
C SER A 18 -12.26 17.27 10.92
N LEU A 19 -13.40 16.71 11.28
CA LEU A 19 -14.49 16.38 10.34
C LEU A 19 -15.39 17.56 9.92
N TYR A 20 -15.24 18.73 10.52
CA TYR A 20 -16.15 19.88 10.25
C TYR A 20 -15.61 20.93 9.29
N ALA A 21 -14.42 20.79 8.73
CA ALA A 21 -13.77 21.88 8.00
C ALA A 21 -13.53 21.60 6.50
N GLN A 22 -14.49 21.04 5.74
CA GLN A 22 -14.29 20.99 4.28
C GLN A 22 -15.60 20.89 3.46
N THR A 23 -16.18 22.04 3.13
CA THR A 23 -17.30 22.18 2.18
C THR A 23 -16.86 22.24 0.71
N ASN A 24 -15.56 22.17 0.40
CA ASN A 24 -15.04 22.42 -0.95
C ASN A 24 -14.38 21.19 -1.62
N ARG A 25 -14.89 19.99 -1.38
CA ARG A 25 -14.41 18.75 -2.02
C ARG A 25 -15.56 17.92 -2.55
N ILE A 26 -15.27 17.13 -3.59
CA ILE A 26 -16.16 16.10 -4.12
C ILE A 26 -15.70 14.77 -3.50
N SER A 27 -16.64 14.01 -2.93
CA SER A 27 -16.36 12.69 -2.33
C SER A 27 -16.95 11.59 -3.18
N ASP A 28 -16.18 10.53 -3.40
CA ASP A 28 -16.58 9.29 -4.06
C ASP A 28 -16.35 8.12 -3.10
N HIS A 29 -17.24 7.13 -3.05
CA HIS A 29 -17.20 6.03 -2.08
C HIS A 29 -17.33 4.69 -2.79
N ASN A 30 -16.33 3.81 -2.63
CA ASN A 30 -16.28 2.53 -3.30
C ASN A 30 -16.03 1.37 -2.33
N SER A 31 -16.57 0.20 -2.66
CA SER A 31 -16.28 -1.05 -1.99
C SER A 31 -15.20 -1.81 -2.76
N ILE A 32 -14.11 -2.21 -2.10
CA ILE A 32 -12.96 -2.80 -2.77
C ILE A 32 -12.59 -4.18 -2.20
N GLY A 33 -11.97 -5.00 -3.05
CA GLY A 33 -11.35 -6.27 -2.66
C GLY A 33 -9.93 -6.38 -3.21
N TRP A 34 -8.94 -6.53 -2.33
CA TRP A 34 -7.54 -6.68 -2.73
C TRP A 34 -7.03 -8.07 -2.40
N TYR A 35 -6.51 -8.75 -3.40
CA TYR A 35 -5.99 -10.10 -3.32
C TYR A 35 -4.53 -10.06 -3.73
N ASN A 36 -3.62 -10.26 -2.77
CA ASN A 36 -2.22 -9.99 -2.95
C ASN A 36 -1.37 -11.24 -2.72
N TYR A 37 -0.40 -11.42 -3.58
CA TYR A 37 0.72 -12.34 -3.42
C TYR A 37 1.98 -11.55 -3.16
N PHE A 38 2.77 -11.97 -2.16
CA PHE A 38 4.10 -11.46 -1.86
C PHE A 38 5.07 -12.63 -1.77
N GLY A 39 6.05 -12.67 -2.66
CA GLY A 39 7.11 -13.68 -2.69
C GLY A 39 8.44 -13.09 -2.21
N THR A 40 9.18 -13.85 -1.44
CA THR A 40 10.57 -13.54 -1.08
C THR A 40 11.40 -14.80 -1.28
N PHE A 41 12.43 -14.71 -2.13
CA PHE A 41 13.36 -15.78 -2.45
C PHE A 41 14.73 -15.39 -1.94
N LYS A 42 15.17 -15.99 -0.85
CA LYS A 42 16.51 -15.75 -0.30
C LYS A 42 17.53 -16.51 -1.11
N LEU A 43 18.51 -15.80 -1.69
CA LEU A 43 19.56 -16.35 -2.53
C LEU A 43 20.91 -16.50 -1.81
N SER A 44 21.14 -15.67 -0.80
CA SER A 44 22.33 -15.73 0.07
C SER A 44 21.99 -15.14 1.45
N GLU A 45 22.97 -15.03 2.34
CA GLU A 45 22.79 -14.41 3.66
C GLU A 45 22.23 -12.98 3.54
N HIS A 46 22.70 -12.21 2.57
CA HIS A 46 22.32 -10.81 2.40
C HIS A 46 21.38 -10.56 1.23
N PHE A 47 21.40 -11.35 0.18
CA PHE A 47 20.64 -11.08 -1.04
C PHE A 47 19.44 -12.00 -1.23
N GLY A 48 18.38 -11.41 -1.79
CA GLY A 48 17.20 -12.14 -2.21
C GLY A 48 16.42 -11.40 -3.29
N VAL A 49 15.41 -12.05 -3.83
CA VAL A 49 14.46 -11.49 -4.80
C VAL A 49 13.10 -11.37 -4.16
N HIS A 50 12.46 -10.23 -4.39
CA HIS A 50 11.08 -9.98 -4.05
C HIS A 50 10.23 -9.99 -5.30
N THR A 51 9.10 -10.69 -5.24
CA THR A 51 8.06 -10.66 -6.27
C THR A 51 6.73 -10.34 -5.62
N GLU A 52 5.88 -9.61 -6.33
CA GLU A 52 4.59 -9.20 -5.80
C GLU A 52 3.60 -9.10 -6.94
N TYR A 53 2.41 -9.67 -6.75
CA TYR A 53 1.27 -9.44 -7.61
C TYR A 53 0.07 -9.03 -6.77
N GLN A 54 -0.61 -7.96 -7.20
CA GLN A 54 -1.80 -7.47 -6.53
C GLN A 54 -2.95 -7.43 -7.52
N TRP A 55 -3.95 -8.25 -7.28
CA TRP A 55 -5.21 -8.29 -7.98
C TRP A 55 -6.22 -7.47 -7.18
N ARG A 56 -6.42 -6.23 -7.60
CA ARG A 56 -7.31 -5.29 -6.94
C ARG A 56 -8.61 -5.16 -7.72
N ARG A 57 -9.70 -5.27 -6.99
CA ARG A 57 -11.05 -5.26 -7.56
C ARG A 57 -11.87 -4.14 -6.95
N ASP A 58 -12.77 -3.58 -7.74
CA ASP A 58 -13.93 -2.83 -7.31
C ASP A 58 -15.09 -3.77 -7.02
N SER A 59 -16.07 -3.34 -6.22
CA SER A 59 -17.21 -4.15 -5.81
C SER A 59 -16.78 -5.54 -5.30
N TYR A 60 -15.73 -5.56 -4.47
CA TYR A 60 -15.06 -6.73 -3.89
C TYR A 60 -14.36 -7.64 -4.90
N ILE A 61 -15.03 -8.12 -5.94
CA ILE A 61 -14.48 -9.07 -6.91
C ILE A 61 -14.98 -8.83 -8.35
N THR A 62 -16.02 -7.98 -8.54
CA THR A 62 -16.76 -7.90 -9.79
C THR A 62 -15.95 -7.20 -10.87
N ASP A 63 -15.48 -5.99 -10.61
CA ASP A 63 -14.84 -5.14 -11.62
C ASP A 63 -13.35 -4.94 -11.33
N TRP A 64 -12.60 -4.60 -12.37
CA TRP A 64 -11.19 -4.28 -12.23
C TRP A 64 -10.98 -2.90 -11.60
N GLN A 65 -10.18 -2.84 -10.54
CA GLN A 65 -9.65 -1.58 -10.01
C GLN A 65 -8.21 -1.37 -10.49
N GLN A 66 -7.32 -2.34 -10.18
CA GLN A 66 -5.92 -2.24 -10.55
C GLN A 66 -5.25 -3.62 -10.58
N SER A 67 -4.33 -3.81 -11.53
CA SER A 67 -3.37 -4.92 -11.56
C SER A 67 -1.98 -4.37 -11.32
N LEU A 68 -1.22 -4.94 -10.38
CA LEU A 68 0.15 -4.51 -10.07
C LEU A 68 1.07 -5.72 -10.01
N LEU A 69 2.10 -5.68 -10.82
CA LEU A 69 3.24 -6.62 -10.77
C LEU A 69 4.48 -5.85 -10.29
N ARG A 70 5.21 -6.40 -9.30
CA ARG A 70 6.45 -5.81 -8.80
C ARG A 70 7.53 -6.87 -8.65
N VAL A 71 8.75 -6.49 -9.01
CA VAL A 71 9.96 -7.29 -8.81
C VAL A 71 11.03 -6.38 -8.21
N GLY A 72 11.81 -6.90 -7.26
CA GLY A 72 12.88 -6.15 -6.62
C GLY A 72 13.98 -7.04 -6.06
N ILE A 73 15.16 -6.46 -5.89
CA ILE A 73 16.30 -7.07 -5.22
C ILE A 73 16.28 -6.63 -3.78
N ASN A 74 16.34 -7.58 -2.87
CA ASN A 74 16.48 -7.38 -1.44
C ASN A 74 17.97 -7.42 -1.06
N TYR A 75 18.38 -6.49 -0.19
CA TYR A 75 19.65 -6.55 0.53
C TYR A 75 19.38 -6.45 2.03
N SER A 76 19.59 -7.55 2.74
CA SER A 76 19.45 -7.61 4.21
C SER A 76 20.79 -7.28 4.85
N LEU A 77 20.92 -6.06 5.41
CA LEU A 77 22.13 -5.66 6.13
C LEU A 77 22.28 -6.49 7.42
N ASN A 78 21.15 -6.71 8.09
CA ASN A 78 21.02 -7.54 9.29
C ASN A 78 19.53 -7.89 9.47
N PRO A 79 19.13 -8.69 10.48
CA PRO A 79 17.73 -9.07 10.70
C PRO A 79 16.73 -7.91 10.90
N ARG A 80 17.24 -6.69 11.19
CA ARG A 80 16.42 -5.51 11.47
C ARG A 80 16.35 -4.52 10.32
N VAL A 81 17.28 -4.59 9.36
CA VAL A 81 17.41 -3.59 8.29
C VAL A 81 17.42 -4.28 6.93
N LEU A 82 16.40 -3.99 6.13
CA LEU A 82 16.23 -4.49 4.78
C LEU A 82 16.17 -3.32 3.80
N PHE A 83 17.01 -3.34 2.79
CA PHE A 83 16.92 -2.48 1.61
C PHE A 83 16.28 -3.25 0.46
N ARG A 84 15.53 -2.56 -0.38
CA ARG A 84 14.98 -3.12 -1.63
C ARG A 84 14.95 -2.05 -2.69
N ALA A 85 15.37 -2.40 -3.91
CA ALA A 85 15.17 -1.59 -5.09
C ALA A 85 14.57 -2.44 -6.19
N GLY A 86 13.78 -1.84 -7.08
CA GLY A 86 13.15 -2.62 -8.13
C GLY A 86 12.22 -1.82 -9.03
N TYR A 87 11.40 -2.56 -9.73
CA TYR A 87 10.47 -2.06 -10.72
C TYR A 87 9.07 -2.61 -10.49
N ALA A 88 8.05 -1.80 -10.79
CA ALA A 88 6.67 -2.25 -10.83
C ALA A 88 5.97 -1.75 -12.10
N TRP A 89 5.15 -2.61 -12.67
CA TRP A 89 4.18 -2.29 -13.71
C TRP A 89 2.78 -2.30 -13.11
N VAL A 90 1.99 -1.29 -13.45
CA VAL A 90 0.65 -1.13 -12.91
C VAL A 90 -0.30 -0.81 -14.05
N ALA A 91 -1.42 -1.51 -14.12
CA ALA A 91 -2.58 -1.15 -14.94
C ALA A 91 -3.71 -0.72 -14.03
N THR A 92 -4.25 0.46 -14.26
CA THR A 92 -5.38 1.04 -13.50
C THR A 92 -6.58 1.15 -14.42
N PHE A 93 -7.72 0.65 -13.97
CA PHE A 93 -8.98 0.64 -14.71
C PHE A 93 -9.93 1.69 -14.16
N PRO A 94 -10.87 2.19 -14.97
CA PRO A 94 -11.94 3.04 -14.46
C PRO A 94 -12.80 2.29 -13.44
N TYR A 95 -13.06 2.88 -12.30
CA TYR A 95 -13.95 2.35 -11.26
C TYR A 95 -14.55 3.49 -10.45
N GLY A 96 -15.65 3.20 -9.75
CA GLY A 96 -16.42 4.20 -9.00
C GLY A 96 -17.20 5.16 -9.89
N ASP A 97 -17.84 6.13 -9.27
CA ASP A 97 -18.61 7.16 -9.98
C ASP A 97 -17.70 8.17 -10.68
N ILE A 98 -16.49 8.36 -10.15
CA ILE A 98 -15.50 9.31 -10.67
C ILE A 98 -14.20 8.58 -10.98
N PRO A 99 -13.92 8.25 -12.26
CA PRO A 99 -12.70 7.56 -12.65
C PRO A 99 -11.46 8.45 -12.43
N LEU A 100 -10.34 7.81 -12.04
CA LEU A 100 -9.04 8.49 -11.82
C LEU A 100 -8.56 9.24 -13.07
N ASN A 101 -8.66 8.60 -14.22
CA ASN A 101 -8.37 9.23 -15.51
C ASN A 101 -9.53 10.11 -15.95
N GLY A 102 -9.24 11.35 -16.35
CA GLY A 102 -10.25 12.33 -16.75
C GLY A 102 -11.10 11.93 -17.96
N PHE A 103 -10.61 11.00 -18.77
CA PHE A 103 -11.30 10.46 -19.94
C PHE A 103 -12.05 9.15 -19.68
N GLY A 104 -12.00 8.61 -18.45
CA GLY A 104 -12.64 7.34 -18.11
C GLY A 104 -11.99 6.13 -18.77
N LYS A 105 -10.71 6.22 -19.15
CA LYS A 105 -9.94 5.14 -19.77
C LYS A 105 -9.05 4.46 -18.73
N ASP A 106 -8.71 3.21 -18.98
CA ASP A 106 -7.60 2.54 -18.30
C ASP A 106 -6.27 3.20 -18.68
N PHE A 107 -5.28 3.09 -17.80
CA PHE A 107 -3.93 3.58 -18.06
C PHE A 107 -2.89 2.75 -17.34
N THR A 108 -1.68 2.77 -17.91
CA THR A 108 -0.55 2.04 -17.36
C THR A 108 0.42 2.96 -16.64
N GLU A 109 1.23 2.36 -15.80
CA GLU A 109 2.22 3.07 -15.01
C GLU A 109 3.46 2.21 -14.81
N HIS A 110 4.62 2.79 -15.09
CA HIS A 110 5.93 2.22 -14.82
C HIS A 110 6.53 2.88 -13.58
N ARG A 111 6.97 2.09 -12.60
CA ARG A 111 7.55 2.60 -11.35
C ARG A 111 8.92 2.02 -11.12
N PHE A 112 9.90 2.86 -10.89
CA PHE A 112 11.11 2.47 -10.18
C PHE A 112 10.94 2.83 -8.71
N PHE A 113 11.50 2.03 -7.82
CA PHE A 113 11.38 2.29 -6.39
C PHE A 113 12.61 1.86 -5.61
N GLU A 114 12.91 2.60 -4.55
CA GLU A 114 13.86 2.27 -3.50
C GLU A 114 13.13 2.25 -2.15
N MET A 115 13.52 1.32 -1.29
CA MET A 115 12.86 1.10 -0.02
C MET A 115 13.86 0.71 1.06
N VAL A 116 13.68 1.24 2.25
CA VAL A 116 14.29 0.73 3.49
C VAL A 116 13.20 0.34 4.47
N GLN A 117 13.37 -0.83 5.06
CA GLN A 117 12.52 -1.31 6.15
C GLN A 117 13.38 -1.52 7.41
N LEU A 118 12.91 -0.93 8.49
CA LEU A 118 13.48 -1.09 9.83
C LEU A 118 12.51 -1.89 10.68
N SER A 119 13.00 -2.91 11.38
CA SER A 119 12.16 -3.79 12.21
C SER A 119 12.76 -3.93 13.61
N HIS A 120 11.91 -3.90 14.61
CA HIS A 120 12.29 -4.15 15.99
C HIS A 120 11.10 -4.78 16.74
N LYS A 121 11.36 -5.24 17.96
CA LYS A 121 10.35 -5.86 18.82
C LYS A 121 10.26 -5.10 20.14
N GLU A 122 9.04 -4.84 20.58
CA GLU A 122 8.76 -4.25 21.88
C GLU A 122 7.77 -5.14 22.64
N GLY A 123 8.26 -5.83 23.67
CA GLY A 123 7.52 -6.87 24.34
C GLY A 123 7.14 -8.00 23.40
N ILE A 124 5.84 -8.20 23.18
CA ILE A 124 5.30 -9.19 22.23
C ILE A 124 4.99 -8.61 20.84
N VAL A 125 5.13 -7.29 20.67
CA VAL A 125 4.77 -6.59 19.44
C VAL A 125 5.97 -6.48 18.52
N ASP A 126 5.86 -7.02 17.32
CA ASP A 126 6.80 -6.76 16.21
C ASP A 126 6.40 -5.47 15.51
N ILE A 127 7.33 -4.52 15.43
CA ILE A 127 7.12 -3.21 14.84
C ILE A 127 8.02 -3.08 13.61
N SER A 128 7.44 -2.65 12.49
CA SER A 128 8.21 -2.35 11.29
C SER A 128 7.85 -0.97 10.72
N HIS A 129 8.88 -0.26 10.28
CA HIS A 129 8.80 1.01 9.58
C HIS A 129 9.31 0.81 8.16
N ARG A 130 8.55 1.22 7.17
CA ARG A 130 8.94 1.15 5.76
C ARG A 130 8.92 2.53 5.15
N PHE A 131 10.05 2.96 4.65
CA PHE A 131 10.20 4.18 3.85
C PHE A 131 10.43 3.76 2.41
N MET A 132 9.74 4.37 1.48
CA MET A 132 9.87 4.06 0.06
C MET A 132 9.77 5.35 -0.76
N VAL A 133 10.61 5.47 -1.77
CA VAL A 133 10.53 6.49 -2.81
C VAL A 133 10.15 5.79 -4.11
N GLU A 134 9.25 6.38 -4.88
CA GLU A 134 8.82 5.87 -6.17
C GLU A 134 8.93 6.96 -7.24
N GLN A 135 9.62 6.66 -8.35
CA GLN A 135 9.61 7.41 -9.59
C GLN A 135 8.56 6.76 -10.50
N ARG A 136 7.46 7.46 -10.72
CA ARG A 136 6.26 6.95 -11.37
C ARG A 136 6.09 7.61 -12.74
N PHE A 137 6.20 6.86 -13.81
CA PHE A 137 5.87 7.26 -15.17
C PHE A 137 4.43 6.84 -15.43
N VAL A 138 3.52 7.81 -15.37
CA VAL A 138 2.07 7.56 -15.38
C VAL A 138 1.51 7.86 -16.76
N GLY A 139 0.88 6.88 -17.39
CA GLY A 139 0.25 7.01 -18.70
C GLY A 139 -0.84 8.09 -18.70
N LYS A 140 -0.79 9.00 -19.67
CA LYS A 140 -1.71 10.11 -19.79
C LYS A 140 -2.21 10.24 -21.22
N TYR A 141 -3.50 10.51 -21.37
CA TYR A 141 -4.16 10.81 -22.62
C TYR A 141 -4.30 12.34 -22.78
N ASN A 142 -4.03 12.85 -23.97
CA ASN A 142 -4.22 14.27 -24.29
C ASN A 142 -5.57 14.50 -24.99
N SER A 143 -6.22 13.43 -25.48
CA SER A 143 -7.51 13.48 -26.16
C SER A 143 -8.38 12.28 -25.84
N LEU A 144 -9.69 12.47 -25.87
CA LEU A 144 -10.65 11.35 -25.80
C LEU A 144 -10.49 10.38 -26.99
N LEU A 145 -9.98 10.86 -28.12
CA LEU A 145 -9.78 10.07 -29.35
C LEU A 145 -8.47 9.27 -29.35
N SER A 146 -7.54 9.54 -28.44
CA SER A 146 -6.28 8.77 -28.35
C SER A 146 -6.57 7.31 -28.03
N GLU A 147 -6.09 6.38 -28.86
CA GLU A 147 -6.29 4.93 -28.65
C GLU A 147 -5.36 4.34 -27.57
N LYS A 148 -4.25 5.02 -27.31
CA LYS A 148 -3.24 4.64 -26.28
C LYS A 148 -2.74 5.89 -25.58
N GLU A 149 -2.00 5.71 -24.48
CA GLU A 149 -1.41 6.82 -23.76
C GLU A 149 -0.44 7.60 -24.66
N ASP A 150 -0.57 8.92 -24.65
CA ASP A 150 0.23 9.83 -25.50
C ASP A 150 1.58 10.17 -24.83
N GLU A 151 1.61 10.18 -23.50
CA GLU A 151 2.80 10.56 -22.73
C GLU A 151 2.83 9.87 -21.36
N TYR A 152 4.03 9.84 -20.75
CA TYR A 152 4.29 9.28 -19.44
C TYR A 152 5.04 10.28 -18.55
N PRO A 153 4.38 11.33 -18.04
CA PRO A 153 5.00 12.27 -17.13
C PRO A 153 5.52 11.60 -15.87
N LEU A 154 6.70 12.04 -15.41
CA LEU A 154 7.29 11.58 -14.17
C LEU A 154 6.62 12.25 -12.97
N LEU A 155 6.14 11.46 -12.04
CA LEU A 155 5.65 11.87 -10.72
C LEU A 155 6.46 11.16 -9.63
N ASN A 156 7.02 11.93 -8.72
CA ASN A 156 7.72 11.34 -7.58
C ASN A 156 6.79 11.22 -6.38
N ARG A 157 6.96 10.13 -5.64
CA ARG A 157 6.14 9.85 -4.46
C ARG A 157 6.98 9.24 -3.35
N MET A 158 6.82 9.77 -2.15
CA MET A 158 7.36 9.19 -0.92
C MET A 158 6.23 8.44 -0.18
N ARG A 159 6.58 7.33 0.44
CA ARG A 159 5.66 6.51 1.23
C ARG A 159 6.32 6.20 2.58
N TYR A 160 5.53 6.30 3.62
CA TYR A 160 5.89 5.81 4.94
C TYR A 160 4.81 4.89 5.47
N MET A 161 5.21 3.71 5.95
CA MET A 161 4.30 2.77 6.60
C MET A 161 4.85 2.39 7.96
N ILE A 162 3.99 2.42 8.96
CA ILE A 162 4.18 1.75 10.24
C ILE A 162 3.28 0.51 10.28
N ARG A 163 3.84 -0.62 10.70
CA ARG A 163 3.08 -1.86 10.88
C ARG A 163 3.42 -2.49 12.22
N LEU A 164 2.37 -2.85 12.96
CA LEU A 164 2.41 -3.53 14.24
C LEU A 164 1.84 -4.92 14.08
N GLN A 165 2.48 -5.93 14.65
CA GLN A 165 1.99 -7.30 14.67
C GLN A 165 2.16 -7.88 16.07
N ALA A 166 1.16 -8.63 16.54
CA ALA A 166 1.24 -9.30 17.83
C ALA A 166 0.64 -10.70 17.73
N PRO A 167 1.29 -11.72 18.33
CA PRO A 167 0.72 -13.07 18.41
C PRO A 167 -0.56 -13.05 19.24
N LEU A 168 -1.56 -13.80 18.82
CA LEU A 168 -2.78 -14.05 19.61
C LEU A 168 -2.58 -15.22 20.58
N GLN A 169 -1.49 -15.97 20.44
CA GLN A 169 -1.11 -17.08 21.30
C GLN A 169 0.42 -17.09 21.50
N GLY A 170 0.87 -17.20 22.76
CA GLY A 170 2.29 -17.16 23.11
C GLY A 170 2.88 -15.73 23.07
N ASN A 171 4.21 -15.64 22.99
CA ASN A 171 4.95 -14.37 23.09
C ASN A 171 5.66 -13.96 21.78
N GLU A 172 5.53 -14.77 20.73
CA GLU A 172 6.14 -14.51 19.43
C GLU A 172 5.34 -15.14 18.28
N ILE A 173 5.44 -14.57 17.08
CA ILE A 173 4.82 -15.12 15.87
C ILE A 173 5.77 -16.17 15.27
N LYS A 174 5.53 -17.44 15.61
CA LYS A 174 6.22 -18.62 15.09
C LYS A 174 5.27 -19.50 14.27
N ASP A 175 5.75 -20.64 13.82
CA ASP A 175 4.92 -21.56 13.04
C ASP A 175 3.68 -22.00 13.81
N ASN A 176 2.57 -22.16 13.10
CA ASN A 176 1.25 -22.44 13.62
C ASN A 176 0.73 -21.41 14.63
N THR A 177 1.05 -20.11 14.41
CA THR A 177 0.64 -19.04 15.30
C THR A 177 -0.33 -18.09 14.62
N PRO A 178 -1.55 -17.90 15.17
CA PRO A 178 -2.44 -16.80 14.78
C PRO A 178 -1.92 -15.47 15.33
N TYR A 179 -2.09 -14.39 14.59
CA TYR A 179 -1.67 -13.06 15.00
C TYR A 179 -2.61 -11.99 14.47
N ILE A 180 -2.57 -10.82 15.08
CA ILE A 180 -3.20 -9.60 14.57
C ILE A 180 -2.12 -8.68 13.99
N ALA A 181 -2.46 -7.99 12.91
CA ALA A 181 -1.61 -6.95 12.33
C ALA A 181 -2.42 -5.68 12.07
N LEU A 182 -1.81 -4.53 12.37
CA LEU A 182 -2.32 -3.21 12.10
C LEU A 182 -1.29 -2.45 11.29
N TYR A 183 -1.70 -1.69 10.28
CA TYR A 183 -0.79 -0.79 9.59
C TYR A 183 -1.48 0.51 9.19
N ASP A 184 -0.67 1.56 9.10
CA ASP A 184 -1.00 2.83 8.47
C ASP A 184 0.09 3.19 7.48
N GLU A 185 -0.28 3.52 6.25
CA GLU A 185 0.64 3.89 5.19
C GLU A 185 0.21 5.22 4.55
N LEU A 186 1.08 6.23 4.67
CA LEU A 186 0.91 7.55 4.10
C LEU A 186 1.72 7.68 2.81
N PHE A 187 1.15 8.35 1.81
CA PHE A 187 1.75 8.60 0.52
C PHE A 187 1.74 10.11 0.22
N MET A 188 2.89 10.66 -0.13
CA MET A 188 3.06 12.08 -0.42
C MET A 188 3.77 12.27 -1.76
N GLY A 189 3.14 13.05 -2.64
CA GLY A 189 3.75 13.50 -3.89
C GLY A 189 4.76 14.62 -3.64
N PHE A 190 5.83 14.66 -4.42
CA PHE A 190 6.83 15.74 -4.38
C PHE A 190 7.48 15.97 -5.75
N GLY A 191 8.08 17.16 -5.92
CA GLY A 191 8.74 17.56 -7.16
C GLY A 191 7.76 18.06 -8.23
N GLU A 192 8.19 17.98 -9.49
CA GLU A 192 7.41 18.44 -10.64
C GLU A 192 6.16 17.56 -10.87
N ASN A 193 5.16 18.10 -11.55
CA ASN A 193 3.90 17.45 -11.95
C ASN A 193 2.97 17.01 -10.79
N VAL A 194 3.31 17.30 -9.54
CA VAL A 194 2.47 16.92 -8.39
C VAL A 194 1.23 17.80 -8.26
N ASN A 195 1.32 19.06 -8.71
CA ASN A 195 0.23 20.06 -8.63
C ASN A 195 -0.31 20.20 -7.19
N ALA A 196 -1.64 20.08 -7.02
CA ALA A 196 -2.30 20.13 -5.71
C ALA A 196 -2.22 18.81 -4.92
N ASN A 197 -1.64 17.75 -5.49
CA ASN A 197 -1.68 16.39 -4.94
C ASN A 197 -0.46 16.06 -4.05
N ILE A 198 -0.11 16.95 -3.12
CA ILE A 198 0.93 16.65 -2.11
C ILE A 198 0.51 15.47 -1.26
N PHE A 199 -0.72 15.47 -0.72
CA PHE A 199 -1.32 14.28 -0.15
C PHE A 199 -1.85 13.41 -1.30
N ASP A 200 -1.22 12.27 -1.56
CA ASP A 200 -1.64 11.34 -2.62
C ASP A 200 -2.67 10.35 -2.09
N GLN A 201 -2.35 9.67 -1.00
CA GLN A 201 -3.27 8.74 -0.36
C GLN A 201 -2.85 8.35 1.07
N ASN A 202 -3.80 7.76 1.79
CA ASN A 202 -3.55 7.06 3.05
C ASN A 202 -4.22 5.68 3.01
N ARG A 203 -3.61 4.69 3.66
CA ARG A 203 -4.14 3.33 3.78
C ARG A 203 -4.01 2.84 5.21
N VAL A 204 -5.12 2.41 5.76
CA VAL A 204 -5.17 1.77 7.08
C VAL A 204 -5.68 0.34 6.91
N GLY A 205 -5.02 -0.62 7.52
CA GLY A 205 -5.46 -2.02 7.51
C GLY A 205 -5.46 -2.65 8.88
N VAL A 206 -6.48 -3.48 9.12
CA VAL A 206 -6.64 -4.32 10.31
C VAL A 206 -6.77 -5.76 9.84
N LEU A 207 -5.80 -6.61 10.16
CA LEU A 207 -5.67 -7.94 9.61
C LEU A 207 -5.60 -8.99 10.71
N LEU A 208 -6.24 -10.12 10.50
CA LEU A 208 -5.96 -11.37 11.18
C LEU A 208 -5.06 -12.21 10.29
N GLY A 209 -4.00 -12.74 10.85
CA GLY A 209 -3.02 -13.54 10.15
C GLY A 209 -2.81 -14.88 10.81
N TYR A 210 -2.33 -15.83 10.01
CA TYR A 210 -1.87 -17.12 10.49
C TYR A 210 -0.54 -17.47 9.80
N ARG A 211 0.48 -17.73 10.60
CA ARG A 211 1.75 -18.26 10.10
C ARG A 211 1.69 -19.80 10.16
N PHE A 212 1.56 -20.43 9.01
CA PHE A 212 1.52 -21.89 8.88
C PHE A 212 2.90 -22.52 9.06
N SER A 213 3.91 -21.87 8.47
CA SER A 213 5.29 -22.34 8.46
C SER A 213 6.23 -21.17 8.15
N PRO A 214 7.57 -21.37 8.13
CA PRO A 214 8.51 -20.37 7.62
C PRO A 214 8.21 -19.97 6.17
N LEU A 215 7.64 -20.90 5.38
CA LEU A 215 7.31 -20.70 3.98
C LEU A 215 6.05 -19.85 3.79
N LEU A 216 4.99 -20.03 4.60
CA LEU A 216 3.65 -19.51 4.28
C LEU A 216 3.02 -18.76 5.45
N ARG A 217 2.57 -17.53 5.18
CA ARG A 217 1.65 -16.75 6.03
C ARG A 217 0.49 -16.27 5.17
N ILE A 218 -0.72 -16.37 5.72
CA ILE A 218 -1.94 -15.82 5.13
C ILE A 218 -2.49 -14.76 6.08
N GLU A 219 -2.92 -13.65 5.52
CA GLU A 219 -3.56 -12.55 6.26
C GLU A 219 -4.83 -12.15 5.56
N GLY A 220 -5.87 -11.86 6.30
CA GLY A 220 -7.11 -11.32 5.77
C GLY A 220 -7.72 -10.30 6.73
N GLY A 221 -8.43 -9.32 6.19
CA GLY A 221 -9.05 -8.32 7.04
C GLY A 221 -9.64 -7.13 6.31
N TYR A 222 -9.76 -6.03 7.04
CA TYR A 222 -10.33 -4.78 6.57
C TYR A 222 -9.23 -3.86 6.04
N LEU A 223 -9.54 -3.16 4.96
CA LEU A 223 -8.74 -2.11 4.35
C LEU A 223 -9.58 -0.85 4.16
N SER A 224 -9.05 0.29 4.57
CA SER A 224 -9.54 1.63 4.21
C SER A 224 -8.44 2.35 3.44
N GLN A 225 -8.79 2.88 2.27
CA GLN A 225 -7.92 3.69 1.44
C GLN A 225 -8.60 5.02 1.13
N ILE A 226 -7.92 6.12 1.42
CA ILE A 226 -8.31 7.47 1.01
C ILE A 226 -7.36 7.89 -0.09
N VAL A 227 -7.88 8.32 -1.24
CA VAL A 227 -7.10 8.80 -2.39
C VAL A 227 -7.53 10.21 -2.75
N GLN A 228 -6.59 11.12 -2.85
CA GLN A 228 -6.81 12.43 -3.45
C GLN A 228 -6.40 12.38 -4.93
N PHE A 229 -7.29 12.85 -5.81
CA PHE A 229 -6.97 12.93 -7.24
C PHE A 229 -5.97 14.05 -7.54
N GLY A 230 -5.09 13.84 -8.51
CA GLY A 230 -4.19 14.86 -9.01
C GLY A 230 -4.89 15.96 -9.84
N ARG A 231 -6.18 15.79 -10.13
CA ARG A 231 -7.01 16.73 -10.89
C ARG A 231 -8.17 17.26 -10.06
N GLN A 232 -8.62 18.46 -10.38
CA GLN A 232 -9.82 19.06 -9.81
C GLN A 232 -11.00 18.93 -10.77
N ILE A 233 -12.22 18.93 -10.24
CA ILE A 233 -13.47 18.99 -11.00
C ILE A 233 -14.24 20.24 -10.53
N GLY A 234 -14.49 21.17 -11.45
CA GLY A 234 -15.15 22.44 -11.10
C GLY A 234 -14.41 23.25 -10.02
N GLY A 235 -13.07 23.21 -10.00
CA GLY A 235 -12.23 23.87 -9.00
C GLY A 235 -12.22 23.20 -7.61
N LYS A 236 -12.83 22.01 -7.48
CA LYS A 236 -12.87 21.25 -6.21
C LYS A 236 -11.93 20.06 -6.26
N ASN A 237 -11.27 19.76 -5.13
CA ASN A 237 -10.50 18.53 -4.97
C ASN A 237 -11.44 17.33 -4.92
N VAL A 238 -11.04 16.22 -5.54
CA VAL A 238 -11.76 14.94 -5.50
C VAL A 238 -11.05 14.02 -4.52
N ILE A 239 -11.81 13.52 -3.55
CA ILE A 239 -11.35 12.53 -2.57
C ILE A 239 -12.17 11.27 -2.73
N GLN A 240 -11.49 10.17 -2.94
CA GLN A 240 -12.10 8.86 -3.07
C GLN A 240 -11.84 8.04 -1.79
N TYR A 241 -12.92 7.49 -1.23
CA TYR A 241 -12.90 6.64 -0.04
C TYR A 241 -13.19 5.21 -0.47
N ASN A 242 -12.18 4.37 -0.46
CA ASN A 242 -12.25 2.97 -0.84
C ASN A 242 -12.17 2.10 0.41
N ASN A 243 -13.23 1.41 0.76
CA ASN A 243 -13.30 0.56 1.95
C ASN A 243 -13.59 -0.88 1.53
N GLY A 244 -12.98 -1.86 2.18
CA GLY A 244 -13.27 -3.23 1.82
C GLY A 244 -12.37 -4.25 2.47
N ILE A 245 -12.18 -5.35 1.77
CA ILE A 245 -11.42 -6.50 2.25
C ILE A 245 -10.06 -6.58 1.59
N ILE A 246 -9.11 -7.16 2.33
CA ILE A 246 -7.78 -7.48 1.83
C ILE A 246 -7.43 -8.91 2.23
N LEU A 247 -6.83 -9.65 1.30
CA LEU A 247 -6.26 -10.97 1.51
C LEU A 247 -4.82 -10.98 1.00
N ASN A 248 -3.89 -11.39 1.84
CA ASN A 248 -2.46 -11.45 1.54
C ASN A 248 -1.95 -12.88 1.71
N ALA A 249 -1.32 -13.42 0.67
CA ALA A 249 -0.51 -14.62 0.73
C ALA A 249 0.97 -14.23 0.70
N ASN A 250 1.70 -14.50 1.78
CA ASN A 250 3.12 -14.21 1.91
C ASN A 250 3.90 -15.54 1.85
N ILE A 251 4.73 -15.68 0.82
CA ILE A 251 5.55 -16.87 0.57
C ILE A 251 7.03 -16.49 0.69
N SER A 252 7.78 -17.22 1.53
CA SER A 252 9.21 -16.99 1.74
C SER A 252 9.97 -18.30 1.52
N ILE A 253 10.81 -18.34 0.48
CA ILE A 253 11.60 -19.51 0.11
C ILE A 253 13.08 -19.22 0.38
N ASP A 254 13.73 -20.07 1.15
CA ASP A 254 15.18 -20.04 1.36
C ASP A 254 15.85 -21.01 0.38
N LEU A 255 16.60 -20.46 -0.58
CA LEU A 255 17.34 -21.20 -1.59
C LEU A 255 18.81 -21.39 -1.22
N THR A 256 19.24 -20.97 -0.02
CA THR A 256 20.65 -21.09 0.43
C THR A 256 20.98 -22.46 0.99
N SER A 257 19.98 -23.25 1.28
CA SER A 257 20.09 -24.57 1.95
C SER A 257 20.06 -25.76 0.97
N GLN A 258 20.42 -25.55 -0.30
CA GLN A 258 20.58 -26.63 -1.29
C GLN A 258 22.02 -27.01 -1.47
#